data_b041e5409571b810e5d60db1f772650d
#
_entry.id   b041e5409571b810e5d60db1f772650d
#
_cell.length_a   1.000
_cell.length_b   1.000
_cell.length_c   1.000
_cell.angle_alpha   90.00
_cell.angle_beta   90.00
_cell.angle_gamma   90.00
#
_symmetry.space_group_name_H-M   'P 1'
#
loop_
_entity.id
_entity.type
_entity.pdbx_description
1 polymer ?
#
loop_
_entity_poly.entity_id
_entity_poly.type
_entity_poly.pdbx_seq_one_letter_code
_entity_poly.pdbx_strand_id
1 'polypeptide(L)'
;MNKTTLLTGLRTNNALHIGNYLGAIRPLVSLINERSNNFEINLFLPDLHSFTTPIDHAKLYDTTINTVKFFYALGVPLDNPNIKIYRQSYIPAHSELTWILDCFTGIGELKRMTQYKDKSLKLSEDRVGVGLFNYPVLMAADILLYNALYVPVGDDQTQHLEFTRDIAVRMNNRFGEIFTVPEPVKKQHEFFGKTQG
;
A
#
# COMPACT_ATOMS: atom_id res chain seq x y z
N MET A 1 -16.84 19.77 0.26
CA MET A 1 -16.52 18.74 -0.77
C MET A 1 -15.60 17.74 -0.11
N ASN A 2 -15.87 16.45 -0.26
CA ASN A 2 -14.92 15.42 0.21
C ASN A 2 -13.65 15.50 -0.62
N LYS A 3 -12.50 15.51 0.04
CA LYS A 3 -11.21 15.50 -0.65
C LYS A 3 -10.99 14.13 -1.29
N THR A 4 -10.28 14.11 -2.40
CA THR A 4 -9.86 12.87 -3.04
C THR A 4 -8.83 12.16 -2.15
N THR A 5 -8.99 10.84 -1.98
CA THR A 5 -8.09 10.04 -1.15
C THR A 5 -6.87 9.59 -1.95
N LEU A 6 -5.70 9.83 -1.38
CA LEU A 6 -4.42 9.29 -1.79
C LEU A 6 -3.97 8.28 -0.72
N LEU A 7 -3.64 7.06 -1.11
CA LEU A 7 -3.17 6.03 -0.20
C LEU A 7 -1.76 5.61 -0.56
N THR A 8 -0.90 5.53 0.43
CA THR A 8 0.46 5.01 0.27
C THR A 8 0.88 4.22 1.51
N GLY A 9 1.68 3.19 1.30
CA GLY A 9 2.22 2.35 2.36
C GLY A 9 3.75 2.26 2.29
N LEU A 10 4.41 2.31 3.42
CA LEU A 10 5.83 2.06 3.51
C LEU A 10 6.12 0.85 4.40
N ARG A 11 6.74 -0.17 3.82
CA ARG A 11 7.15 -1.37 4.57
C ARG A 11 8.20 -1.04 5.63
N THR A 12 8.03 -1.63 6.80
CA THR A 12 8.87 -1.40 7.99
C THR A 12 9.78 -2.59 8.32
N ASN A 13 9.99 -3.52 7.37
CA ASN A 13 10.67 -4.79 7.63
C ASN A 13 12.18 -4.68 7.85
N ASN A 14 12.82 -3.63 7.34
CA ASN A 14 14.27 -3.45 7.38
C ASN A 14 14.65 -2.08 7.91
N ALA A 15 15.86 -1.97 8.43
CA ALA A 15 16.43 -0.67 8.74
C ALA A 15 16.48 0.20 7.47
N LEU A 16 16.01 1.43 7.60
CA LEU A 16 16.03 2.38 6.52
C LEU A 16 17.46 2.75 6.17
N HIS A 17 17.81 2.70 4.90
CA HIS A 17 19.09 3.13 4.39
C HIS A 17 18.95 4.31 3.41
N ILE A 18 20.05 4.94 3.04
CA ILE A 18 20.04 6.14 2.19
C ILE A 18 19.31 5.95 0.85
N GLY A 19 19.34 4.75 0.28
CA GLY A 19 18.61 4.42 -0.95
C GLY A 19 17.09 4.45 -0.75
N ASN A 20 16.58 3.95 0.38
CA ASN A 20 15.16 4.06 0.72
C ASN A 20 14.76 5.52 0.91
N TYR A 21 15.62 6.30 1.57
CA TYR A 21 15.37 7.72 1.76
C TYR A 21 15.25 8.47 0.43
N LEU A 22 16.25 8.36 -0.43
CA LEU A 22 16.27 9.10 -1.69
C LEU A 22 15.24 8.61 -2.71
N GLY A 23 15.03 7.28 -2.77
CA GLY A 23 14.17 6.66 -3.80
C GLY A 23 12.68 6.62 -3.47
N ALA A 24 12.31 6.59 -2.19
CA ALA A 24 10.92 6.44 -1.78
C ALA A 24 10.46 7.50 -0.77
N ILE A 25 11.22 7.72 0.31
CA ILE A 25 10.72 8.51 1.43
C ILE A 25 10.73 10.00 1.13
N ARG A 26 11.83 10.52 0.63
CA ARG A 26 11.95 11.95 0.27
C ARG A 26 10.90 12.39 -0.74
N PRO A 27 10.69 11.69 -1.86
CA PRO A 27 9.58 11.98 -2.78
C PRO A 27 8.22 11.93 -2.11
N LEU A 28 7.99 10.96 -1.22
CA LEU A 28 6.73 10.84 -0.48
C LEU A 28 6.50 12.00 0.48
N VAL A 29 7.52 12.42 1.23
CA VAL A 29 7.44 13.59 2.13
C VAL A 29 7.17 14.86 1.34
N SER A 30 7.83 15.05 0.18
CA SER A 30 7.55 16.18 -0.72
C SER A 30 6.10 16.19 -1.18
N LEU A 31 5.61 15.03 -1.64
CA LEU A 31 4.21 14.84 -2.05
C LEU A 31 3.22 15.20 -0.93
N ILE A 32 3.46 14.71 0.28
CA ILE A 32 2.62 14.99 1.45
C ILE A 32 2.56 16.49 1.73
N ASN A 33 3.73 17.16 1.79
CA ASN A 33 3.81 18.58 2.11
C ASN A 33 3.17 19.47 1.03
N GLU A 34 3.30 19.11 -0.23
CA GLU A 34 2.76 19.88 -1.34
C GLU A 34 1.24 19.68 -1.52
N ARG A 35 0.71 18.51 -1.15
CA ARG A 35 -0.64 18.08 -1.55
C ARG A 35 -1.62 17.88 -0.40
N SER A 36 -1.18 17.90 0.85
CA SER A 36 -2.06 17.68 2.01
C SER A 36 -3.23 18.67 2.11
N ASN A 37 -3.15 19.82 1.45
CA ASN A 37 -4.27 20.75 1.38
C ASN A 37 -5.39 20.30 0.41
N ASN A 38 -5.04 19.55 -0.63
CA ASN A 38 -5.93 19.16 -1.72
C ASN A 38 -6.44 17.72 -1.60
N PHE A 39 -5.70 16.87 -0.90
CA PHE A 39 -5.99 15.44 -0.75
C PHE A 39 -6.17 15.05 0.72
N GLU A 40 -6.94 14.01 0.95
CA GLU A 40 -6.86 13.21 2.17
C GLU A 40 -5.79 12.15 1.95
N ILE A 41 -4.71 12.21 2.74
CA ILE A 41 -3.55 11.34 2.59
C ILE A 41 -3.58 10.26 3.68
N ASN A 42 -3.73 9.01 3.26
CA ASN A 42 -3.62 7.85 4.11
C ASN A 42 -2.23 7.23 3.94
N LEU A 43 -1.38 7.42 4.96
CA LEU A 43 -0.06 6.83 5.05
C LEU A 43 -0.10 5.66 6.04
N PHE A 44 -0.09 4.43 5.55
CA PHE A 44 -0.19 3.28 6.42
C PHE A 44 1.11 2.48 6.51
N LEU A 45 1.26 1.79 7.62
CA LEU A 45 2.40 0.93 7.92
C LEU A 45 1.94 -0.52 7.77
N PRO A 46 2.28 -1.19 6.64
CA PRO A 46 1.74 -2.49 6.24
C PRO A 46 2.40 -3.64 7.00
N ASP A 47 2.18 -3.72 8.31
CA ASP A 47 2.79 -4.72 9.17
C ASP A 47 2.23 -6.14 8.97
N LEU A 48 0.98 -6.30 8.54
CA LEU A 48 0.45 -7.61 8.16
C LEU A 48 1.17 -8.18 6.93
N HIS A 49 1.53 -7.33 5.96
CA HIS A 49 2.36 -7.77 4.83
C HIS A 49 3.76 -8.24 5.24
N SER A 50 4.24 -7.80 6.40
CA SER A 50 5.54 -8.21 6.92
C SER A 50 5.61 -9.68 7.26
N PHE A 51 4.48 -10.32 7.61
CA PHE A 51 4.40 -11.75 7.90
C PHE A 51 4.56 -12.64 6.67
N THR A 52 4.49 -12.09 5.47
CA THR A 52 4.64 -12.88 4.21
C THR A 52 6.09 -13.30 3.92
N THR A 53 7.06 -12.77 4.66
CA THR A 53 8.47 -13.06 4.50
C THR A 53 9.11 -13.32 5.88
N PRO A 54 10.18 -14.12 5.96
CA PRO A 54 10.88 -14.32 7.23
C PRO A 54 11.43 -12.99 7.77
N ILE A 55 11.00 -12.62 8.97
CA ILE A 55 11.47 -11.44 9.70
C ILE A 55 11.60 -11.77 11.18
N ASP A 56 12.32 -10.93 11.92
CA ASP A 56 12.29 -10.96 13.38
C ASP A 56 11.02 -10.26 13.87
N HIS A 57 9.98 -11.05 14.12
CA HIS A 57 8.67 -10.53 14.55
C HIS A 57 8.74 -9.78 15.89
N ALA A 58 9.69 -10.10 16.77
CA ALA A 58 9.86 -9.40 18.04
C ALA A 58 10.24 -7.92 17.83
N LYS A 59 10.90 -7.61 16.73
CA LYS A 59 11.32 -6.24 16.38
C LYS A 59 10.30 -5.46 15.55
N LEU A 60 9.24 -6.11 15.08
CA LEU A 60 8.29 -5.49 14.15
C LEU A 60 7.64 -4.22 14.72
N TYR A 61 7.26 -4.26 16.01
CA TYR A 61 6.67 -3.11 16.67
C TYR A 61 7.63 -1.91 16.71
N ASP A 62 8.85 -2.13 17.21
CA ASP A 62 9.86 -1.07 17.33
C ASP A 62 10.25 -0.50 15.98
N THR A 63 10.40 -1.36 14.97
CA THR A 63 10.71 -0.93 13.60
C THR A 63 9.57 -0.06 13.04
N THR A 64 8.32 -0.44 13.30
CA THR A 64 7.14 0.33 12.88
C THR A 64 7.13 1.72 13.54
N ILE A 65 7.33 1.79 14.86
CA ILE A 65 7.37 3.06 15.59
C ILE A 65 8.55 3.94 15.12
N ASN A 66 9.72 3.34 14.89
CA ASN A 66 10.86 4.08 14.39
C ASN A 66 10.62 4.66 12.98
N THR A 67 9.85 3.98 12.14
CA THR A 67 9.43 4.51 10.84
C THR A 67 8.55 5.75 11.00
N VAL A 68 7.62 5.77 11.95
CA VAL A 68 6.80 6.97 12.24
C VAL A 68 7.67 8.12 12.74
N LYS A 69 8.60 7.85 13.68
CA LYS A 69 9.56 8.86 14.16
C LYS A 69 10.38 9.44 13.01
N PHE A 70 10.75 8.61 12.06
CA PHE A 70 11.52 9.01 10.89
C PHE A 70 10.69 9.93 9.97
N PHE A 71 9.43 9.65 9.71
CA PHE A 71 8.55 10.55 8.97
C PHE A 71 8.41 11.90 9.65
N TYR A 72 8.23 11.92 10.97
CA TYR A 72 8.17 13.16 11.74
C TYR A 72 9.47 13.96 11.60
N ALA A 73 10.62 13.32 11.76
CA ALA A 73 11.94 13.96 11.63
C ALA A 73 12.20 14.52 10.21
N LEU A 74 11.55 13.95 9.20
CA LEU A 74 11.62 14.42 7.81
C LEU A 74 10.60 15.51 7.47
N GLY A 75 9.82 15.97 8.44
CA GLY A 75 8.91 17.10 8.29
C GLY A 75 7.52 16.71 7.77
N VAL A 76 7.07 15.45 7.94
CA VAL A 76 5.66 15.11 7.73
C VAL A 76 4.84 15.78 8.83
N PRO A 77 3.87 16.65 8.51
CA PRO A 77 3.08 17.38 9.50
C PRO A 77 2.02 16.46 10.12
N LEU A 78 2.37 15.81 11.24
CA LEU A 78 1.51 14.83 11.93
C LEU A 78 0.25 15.45 12.54
N ASP A 79 0.22 16.75 12.72
CA ASP A 79 -0.91 17.54 13.23
C ASP A 79 -1.89 17.97 12.11
N ASN A 80 -1.56 17.72 10.85
CA ASN A 80 -2.43 18.07 9.73
C ASN A 80 -3.62 17.09 9.67
N PRO A 81 -4.89 17.57 9.80
CA PRO A 81 -6.06 16.70 9.83
C PRO A 81 -6.31 15.92 8.51
N ASN A 82 -5.68 16.34 7.41
CA ASN A 82 -5.76 15.66 6.13
C ASN A 82 -4.77 14.50 5.98
N ILE A 83 -3.87 14.30 6.95
CA ILE A 83 -2.88 13.23 6.94
C ILE A 83 -3.22 12.26 8.05
N LYS A 84 -3.44 11.00 7.67
CA LYS A 84 -3.72 9.92 8.61
C LYS A 84 -2.58 8.91 8.54
N ILE A 85 -1.89 8.71 9.66
CA ILE A 85 -0.83 7.71 9.78
C ILE A 85 -1.34 6.62 10.72
N TYR A 86 -1.33 5.37 10.25
CA TYR A 86 -1.82 4.26 11.05
C TYR A 86 -1.10 2.96 10.72
N ARG A 87 -1.14 2.05 11.67
CA ARG A 87 -0.67 0.68 11.53
C ARG A 87 -1.79 -0.18 10.98
N GLN A 88 -1.52 -0.95 9.94
CA GLN A 88 -2.50 -1.78 9.23
C GLN A 88 -3.24 -2.74 10.19
N SER A 89 -2.50 -3.45 11.05
CA SER A 89 -3.08 -4.42 11.99
C SER A 89 -4.00 -3.81 13.07
N TYR A 90 -3.99 -2.49 13.24
CA TYR A 90 -4.87 -1.81 14.19
C TYR A 90 -6.27 -1.55 13.63
N ILE A 91 -6.47 -1.82 12.35
CA ILE A 91 -7.75 -1.67 11.65
C ILE A 91 -8.18 -3.03 11.12
N PRO A 92 -9.00 -3.79 11.89
CA PRO A 92 -9.39 -5.17 11.52
C PRO A 92 -10.07 -5.28 10.15
N ALA A 93 -10.72 -4.21 9.71
CA ALA A 93 -11.42 -4.16 8.42
C ALA A 93 -10.51 -4.49 7.21
N HIS A 94 -9.18 -4.31 7.31
CA HIS A 94 -8.26 -4.77 6.27
C HIS A 94 -8.34 -6.29 6.06
N SER A 95 -8.30 -7.05 7.15
CA SER A 95 -8.39 -8.51 7.12
C SER A 95 -9.80 -8.99 6.78
N GLU A 96 -10.83 -8.31 7.28
CA GLU A 96 -12.23 -8.64 6.99
C GLU A 96 -12.54 -8.45 5.49
N LEU A 97 -12.15 -7.30 4.92
CA LEU A 97 -12.33 -7.05 3.50
C LEU A 97 -11.50 -8.02 2.65
N THR A 98 -10.27 -8.35 3.07
CA THR A 98 -9.45 -9.37 2.39
C THR A 98 -10.21 -10.68 2.26
N TRP A 99 -10.80 -11.19 3.34
CA TRP A 99 -11.59 -12.42 3.31
C TRP A 99 -12.77 -12.35 2.34
N ILE A 100 -13.47 -11.21 2.32
CA ILE A 100 -14.57 -10.99 1.37
C ILE A 100 -14.06 -11.04 -0.07
N LEU A 101 -12.98 -10.29 -0.37
CA LEU A 101 -12.41 -10.24 -1.72
C LEU A 101 -11.84 -11.58 -2.17
N ASP A 102 -11.31 -12.40 -1.26
CA ASP A 102 -10.84 -13.76 -1.53
C ASP A 102 -11.97 -14.63 -2.11
N CYS A 103 -13.20 -14.48 -1.61
CA CYS A 103 -14.36 -15.22 -2.11
C CYS A 103 -14.74 -14.85 -3.56
N PHE A 104 -14.21 -13.74 -4.08
CA PHE A 104 -14.46 -13.26 -5.45
C PHE A 104 -13.20 -13.25 -6.32
N THR A 105 -12.08 -13.77 -5.82
CA THR A 105 -10.79 -13.80 -6.52
C THR A 105 -10.45 -15.21 -6.97
N GLY A 106 -10.11 -15.35 -8.25
CA GLY A 106 -9.75 -16.65 -8.81
C GLY A 106 -8.32 -17.06 -8.46
N ILE A 107 -8.11 -18.32 -8.01
CA ILE A 107 -6.77 -18.88 -7.75
C ILE A 107 -5.85 -18.72 -8.97
N GLY A 108 -6.38 -18.85 -10.19
CA GLY A 108 -5.61 -18.66 -11.42
C GLY A 108 -5.06 -17.25 -11.60
N GLU A 109 -5.73 -16.23 -11.08
CA GLU A 109 -5.28 -14.84 -11.12
C GLU A 109 -4.06 -14.67 -10.19
N LEU A 110 -4.14 -15.18 -8.97
CA LEU A 110 -3.04 -15.15 -8.00
C LEU A 110 -1.80 -15.93 -8.50
N LYS A 111 -2.00 -17.06 -9.15
CA LYS A 111 -0.90 -17.85 -9.76
C LYS A 111 -0.15 -17.10 -10.86
N ARG A 112 -0.75 -16.10 -11.50
CA ARG A 112 -0.11 -15.28 -12.54
C ARG A 112 0.73 -14.14 -11.99
N MET A 113 0.62 -13.84 -10.68
CA MET A 113 1.37 -12.74 -10.05
C MET A 113 2.88 -13.00 -10.11
N THR A 114 3.64 -12.08 -10.72
CA THR A 114 5.08 -12.21 -10.91
C THR A 114 5.84 -12.22 -9.59
N GLN A 115 5.47 -11.33 -8.67
CA GLN A 115 6.09 -11.25 -7.35
C GLN A 115 5.92 -12.54 -6.51
N TYR A 116 4.79 -13.26 -6.68
CA TYR A 116 4.60 -14.56 -6.07
C TYR A 116 5.60 -15.57 -6.65
N LYS A 117 5.72 -15.63 -7.99
CA LYS A 117 6.64 -16.54 -8.67
C LYS A 117 8.08 -16.28 -8.24
N ASP A 118 8.52 -15.02 -8.25
CA ASP A 118 9.90 -14.65 -7.93
C ASP A 118 10.26 -14.96 -6.46
N LYS A 119 9.33 -14.75 -5.54
CA LYS A 119 9.55 -15.00 -4.12
C LYS A 119 9.46 -16.48 -3.77
N SER A 120 8.54 -17.22 -4.39
CA SER A 120 8.41 -18.67 -4.17
C SER A 120 9.64 -19.45 -4.66
N LEU A 121 10.27 -19.01 -5.76
CA LEU A 121 11.52 -19.61 -6.27
C LEU A 121 12.70 -19.46 -5.30
N LYS A 122 12.69 -18.46 -4.43
CA LYS A 122 13.76 -18.20 -3.45
C LYS A 122 13.56 -18.95 -2.11
N LEU A 123 12.41 -19.57 -1.93
CA LEU A 123 12.05 -20.32 -0.73
C LEU A 123 11.86 -21.77 -1.07
N SER A 124 12.20 -22.69 -0.14
CA SER A 124 11.75 -24.08 -0.26
C SER A 124 10.23 -24.15 -0.18
N GLU A 125 9.63 -25.12 -0.85
CA GLU A 125 8.16 -25.26 -0.95
C GLU A 125 7.48 -25.24 0.44
N ASP A 126 8.08 -25.89 1.42
CA ASP A 126 7.62 -25.94 2.81
C ASP A 126 7.61 -24.57 3.53
N ARG A 127 8.29 -23.56 2.97
CA ARG A 127 8.37 -22.21 3.53
C ARG A 127 7.52 -21.20 2.80
N VAL A 128 6.84 -21.62 1.75
CA VAL A 128 5.90 -20.75 0.99
C VAL A 128 4.56 -20.79 1.70
N GLY A 129 4.33 -19.84 2.59
CA GLY A 129 3.06 -19.71 3.29
C GLY A 129 1.93 -19.22 2.38
N VAL A 130 0.68 -19.57 2.72
CA VAL A 130 -0.53 -19.10 2.02
C VAL A 130 -0.58 -17.57 1.99
N GLY A 131 -0.10 -16.88 3.02
CA GLY A 131 -0.01 -15.42 3.06
C GLY A 131 0.83 -14.84 1.92
N LEU A 132 1.92 -15.52 1.49
CA LEU A 132 2.70 -15.08 0.34
C LEU A 132 1.92 -15.24 -0.98
N PHE A 133 1.04 -16.21 -1.06
CA PHE A 133 0.15 -16.39 -2.22
C PHE A 133 -0.97 -15.36 -2.23
N ASN A 134 -1.52 -15.03 -1.06
CA ASN A 134 -2.73 -14.24 -0.89
C ASN A 134 -2.51 -12.74 -0.67
N TYR A 135 -1.27 -12.29 -0.39
CA TYR A 135 -1.03 -10.88 -0.07
C TYR A 135 -1.49 -9.87 -1.15
N PRO A 136 -1.61 -10.21 -2.46
CA PRO A 136 -2.18 -9.27 -3.43
C PRO A 136 -3.62 -8.89 -3.14
N VAL A 137 -4.41 -9.82 -2.56
CA VAL A 137 -5.80 -9.54 -2.14
C VAL A 137 -5.82 -8.65 -0.89
N LEU A 138 -4.90 -8.87 0.06
CA LEU A 138 -4.74 -7.95 1.20
C LEU A 138 -4.35 -6.55 0.73
N MET A 139 -3.46 -6.41 -0.26
CA MET A 139 -3.13 -5.11 -0.83
C MET A 139 -4.33 -4.47 -1.54
N ALA A 140 -5.15 -5.25 -2.23
CA ALA A 140 -6.40 -4.76 -2.81
C ALA A 140 -7.36 -4.26 -1.73
N ALA A 141 -7.50 -4.99 -0.62
CA ALA A 141 -8.30 -4.57 0.52
C ALA A 141 -7.77 -3.26 1.14
N ASP A 142 -6.44 -3.12 1.28
CA ASP A 142 -5.82 -1.89 1.81
C ASP A 142 -6.21 -0.66 1.00
N ILE A 143 -6.32 -0.79 -0.31
CA ILE A 143 -6.64 0.30 -1.24
C ILE A 143 -8.15 0.56 -1.27
N LEU A 144 -8.95 -0.48 -1.45
CA LEU A 144 -10.39 -0.38 -1.66
C LEU A 144 -11.16 0.03 -0.40
N LEU A 145 -10.66 -0.34 0.78
CA LEU A 145 -11.26 0.02 2.07
C LEU A 145 -11.43 1.54 2.23
N TYR A 146 -10.52 2.33 1.67
CA TYR A 146 -10.52 3.79 1.76
C TYR A 146 -11.02 4.49 0.51
N ASN A 147 -11.50 3.74 -0.49
CA ASN A 147 -11.87 4.31 -1.79
C ASN A 147 -10.77 5.23 -2.36
N ALA A 148 -9.52 4.79 -2.21
CA ALA A 148 -8.37 5.57 -2.66
C ALA A 148 -8.35 5.65 -4.19
N LEU A 149 -8.47 6.87 -4.72
CA LEU A 149 -8.37 7.10 -6.16
C LEU A 149 -6.92 7.04 -6.61
N TYR A 150 -5.99 7.61 -5.84
CA TYR A 150 -4.58 7.69 -6.22
C TYR A 150 -3.70 6.84 -5.32
N VAL A 151 -2.91 5.98 -5.95
CA VAL A 151 -1.99 5.07 -5.26
C VAL A 151 -0.60 5.20 -5.89
N PRO A 152 0.32 5.96 -5.25
CA PRO A 152 1.71 6.00 -5.65
C PRO A 152 2.37 4.63 -5.45
N VAL A 153 2.77 3.99 -6.54
CA VAL A 153 3.43 2.68 -6.51
C VAL A 153 4.70 2.71 -7.35
N GLY A 154 5.69 1.93 -6.93
CA GLY A 154 6.85 1.62 -7.78
C GLY A 154 6.45 0.70 -8.95
N ASP A 155 7.31 0.63 -9.96
CA ASP A 155 7.06 -0.16 -11.17
C ASP A 155 6.82 -1.65 -10.86
N ASP A 156 7.46 -2.18 -9.82
CA ASP A 156 7.31 -3.55 -9.33
C ASP A 156 5.92 -3.83 -8.72
N GLN A 157 5.17 -2.79 -8.35
CA GLN A 157 3.82 -2.90 -7.78
C GLN A 157 2.71 -2.61 -8.80
N THR A 158 3.05 -2.29 -10.04
CA THR A 158 2.05 -1.97 -11.08
C THR A 158 1.07 -3.12 -11.30
N GLN A 159 1.56 -4.37 -11.35
CA GLN A 159 0.71 -5.53 -11.53
C GLN A 159 -0.29 -5.72 -10.38
N HIS A 160 0.10 -5.42 -9.15
CA HIS A 160 -0.79 -5.49 -7.98
C HIS A 160 -1.89 -4.44 -8.05
N LEU A 161 -1.56 -3.25 -8.53
CA LEU A 161 -2.56 -2.20 -8.68
C LEU A 161 -3.56 -2.52 -9.80
N GLU A 162 -3.10 -3.05 -10.94
CA GLU A 162 -4.02 -3.53 -11.98
C GLU A 162 -4.91 -4.68 -11.47
N PHE A 163 -4.37 -5.62 -10.71
CA PHE A 163 -5.14 -6.66 -10.06
C PHE A 163 -6.21 -6.09 -9.09
N THR A 164 -5.87 -5.05 -8.34
CA THR A 164 -6.82 -4.33 -7.47
C THR A 164 -7.94 -3.68 -8.28
N ARG A 165 -7.61 -3.08 -9.43
CA ARG A 165 -8.57 -2.48 -10.37
C ARG A 165 -9.55 -3.54 -10.90
N ASP A 166 -9.03 -4.70 -11.31
CA ASP A 166 -9.86 -5.82 -11.79
C ASP A 166 -10.85 -6.30 -10.72
N ILE A 167 -10.38 -6.39 -9.46
CA ILE A 167 -11.26 -6.72 -8.32
C ILE A 167 -12.33 -5.64 -8.13
N ALA A 168 -11.95 -4.36 -8.12
CA ALA A 168 -12.89 -3.25 -7.94
C ALA A 168 -13.98 -3.26 -9.02
N VAL A 169 -13.59 -3.40 -10.29
CA VAL A 169 -14.54 -3.49 -11.42
C VAL A 169 -15.46 -4.71 -11.29
N ARG A 170 -14.92 -5.88 -10.92
CA ARG A 170 -15.69 -7.10 -10.71
C ARG A 170 -16.74 -6.94 -9.61
N MET A 171 -16.35 -6.36 -8.48
CA MET A 171 -17.23 -6.12 -7.35
C MET A 171 -18.29 -5.08 -7.70
N ASN A 172 -17.92 -3.99 -8.37
CA ASN A 172 -18.85 -2.96 -8.82
C ASN A 172 -19.89 -3.51 -9.82
N ASN A 173 -19.47 -4.35 -10.76
CA ASN A 173 -20.39 -5.01 -11.70
C ASN A 173 -21.39 -5.93 -11.01
N ARG A 174 -21.02 -6.51 -9.87
CA ARG A 174 -21.86 -7.46 -9.15
C ARG A 174 -22.79 -6.81 -8.11
N PHE A 175 -22.30 -5.78 -7.44
CA PHE A 175 -22.95 -5.20 -6.25
C PHE A 175 -23.32 -3.71 -6.41
N GLY A 176 -23.09 -3.11 -7.59
CA GLY A 176 -23.20 -1.67 -7.80
C GLY A 176 -21.87 -0.96 -7.50
N GLU A 177 -21.83 0.34 -7.71
CA GLU A 177 -20.61 1.15 -7.52
C GLU A 177 -20.23 1.31 -6.04
N ILE A 178 -19.66 0.25 -5.44
CA ILE A 178 -19.24 0.22 -4.03
C ILE A 178 -17.79 0.63 -3.82
N PHE A 179 -16.93 0.52 -4.85
CA PHE A 179 -15.53 0.86 -4.78
C PHE A 179 -15.12 1.87 -5.83
N THR A 180 -14.28 2.83 -5.45
CA THR A 180 -13.53 3.65 -6.39
C THR A 180 -12.47 2.78 -7.08
N VAL A 181 -12.44 2.79 -8.42
CA VAL A 181 -11.38 2.10 -9.18
C VAL A 181 -10.10 2.94 -9.08
N PRO A 182 -9.03 2.44 -8.46
CA PRO A 182 -7.84 3.23 -8.21
C PRO A 182 -7.04 3.52 -9.49
N GLU A 183 -6.31 4.63 -9.49
CA GLU A 183 -5.44 5.05 -10.58
C GLU A 183 -3.96 5.01 -10.16
N PRO A 184 -3.07 4.49 -11.02
CA PRO A 184 -1.65 4.48 -10.74
C PRO A 184 -1.06 5.89 -10.85
N VAL A 185 -0.22 6.26 -9.89
CA VAL A 185 0.63 7.44 -9.97
C VAL A 185 2.05 6.97 -10.31
N LYS A 186 2.34 6.80 -11.61
CA LYS A 186 3.59 6.17 -12.07
C LYS A 186 4.82 7.07 -11.95
N LYS A 187 4.64 8.39 -12.09
CA LYS A 187 5.71 9.37 -11.90
C LYS A 187 5.15 10.57 -11.15
N GLN A 188 5.70 10.82 -9.99
CA GLN A 188 5.27 11.95 -9.16
C GLN A 188 5.34 13.29 -9.92
N HIS A 189 6.35 13.48 -10.79
CA HIS A 189 6.51 14.69 -11.60
C HIS A 189 5.47 14.88 -12.72
N GLU A 190 4.92 13.80 -13.27
CA GLU A 190 3.89 13.89 -14.32
C GLU A 190 2.51 14.18 -13.76
N PHE A 191 2.21 13.62 -12.58
CA PHE A 191 0.91 13.80 -11.94
C PHE A 191 0.71 15.19 -11.36
N PHE A 192 1.79 15.85 -10.95
CA PHE A 192 1.71 17.12 -10.23
C PHE A 192 1.99 18.36 -11.06
N GLY A 193 2.14 18.21 -12.38
CA GLY A 193 2.49 19.31 -13.27
C GLY A 193 3.93 19.81 -13.04
N LYS A 194 4.55 20.32 -14.09
CA LYS A 194 5.83 21.05 -13.94
C LYS A 194 5.56 22.19 -12.98
N THR A 195 6.23 22.23 -11.84
CA THR A 195 6.40 23.46 -11.07
C THR A 195 6.92 24.49 -12.05
N GLN A 196 6.10 25.51 -12.37
CA GLN A 196 6.59 26.68 -13.08
C GLN A 196 7.71 27.26 -12.20
N GLY A 197 8.94 27.20 -12.71
CA GLY A 197 10.10 27.82 -12.12
C GLY A 197 10.05 29.34 -12.19
#